data_9dc656b89e2e4392bca85aa24b3d5c45
#
_entry.id   9dc656b89e2e4392bca85aa24b3d5c45
#
_cell.length_a   1.000
_cell.length_b   1.000
_cell.length_c   1.000
_cell.angle_alpha   90.00
_cell.angle_beta   90.00
_cell.angle_gamma   90.00
#
_symmetry.space_group_name_H-M   'P 1'
#
loop_
_entity.id
_entity.type
_entity.pdbx_description
1 polymer ?
#
loop_
_entity_poly.entity_id
_entity_poly.type
_entity_poly.pdbx_seq_one_letter_code
_entity_poly.pdbx_strand_id
1 'polypeptide(L)'
;MIELMTPYQVMTQFANNIEKQRIRKNMIQADLYKAAGMSASGYANFLKNKNCSFENILKILFALDMTSNIEALLSIDEFDSLDEIRNIKEKKQRRRVRKDK
;
A
#
# COMPACT_ATOMS: atom_id res chain seq x y z
N MET A 1 2.14 -17.24 6.45
CA MET A 1 1.20 -16.84 7.52
C MET A 1 0.30 -15.68 7.13
N ILE A 2 0.75 -14.81 6.24
CA ILE A 2 -0.07 -13.69 5.82
C ILE A 2 -1.33 -14.12 5.06
N GLU A 3 -1.27 -15.22 4.35
CA GLU A 3 -2.43 -15.76 3.65
C GLU A 3 -3.51 -16.29 4.58
N LEU A 4 -3.20 -16.44 5.88
CA LEU A 4 -4.17 -16.83 6.90
C LEU A 4 -4.78 -15.62 7.63
N MET A 5 -4.31 -14.40 7.27
CA MET A 5 -4.76 -13.17 7.92
C MET A 5 -5.85 -12.49 7.09
N THR A 6 -6.79 -11.86 7.78
CA THR A 6 -7.75 -10.99 7.08
C THR A 6 -7.06 -9.68 6.70
N PRO A 7 -7.58 -8.96 5.70
CA PRO A 7 -7.04 -7.62 5.39
C PRO A 7 -6.99 -6.70 6.59
N TYR A 8 -7.99 -6.76 7.47
CA TYR A 8 -8.00 -5.94 8.68
C TYR A 8 -6.83 -6.29 9.60
N GLN A 9 -6.54 -7.58 9.76
CA GLN A 9 -5.41 -8.02 10.59
C GLN A 9 -4.09 -7.56 9.99
N VAL A 10 -3.95 -7.61 8.67
CA VAL A 10 -2.75 -7.11 7.99
C VAL A 10 -2.61 -5.61 8.22
N MET A 11 -3.70 -4.85 8.10
CA MET A 11 -3.67 -3.40 8.33
C MET A 11 -3.34 -3.06 9.78
N THR A 12 -3.84 -3.85 10.73
CA THR A 12 -3.52 -3.66 12.15
C THR A 12 -2.02 -3.84 12.38
N GLN A 13 -1.47 -4.91 11.83
CA GLN A 13 -0.03 -5.17 11.94
C GLN A 13 0.79 -4.08 11.25
N PHE A 14 0.33 -3.64 10.09
CA PHE A 14 0.98 -2.56 9.34
C PHE A 14 1.02 -1.28 10.17
N ALA A 15 -0.11 -0.86 10.73
CA ALA A 15 -0.18 0.36 11.54
C ALA A 15 0.75 0.28 12.75
N ASN A 16 0.78 -0.88 13.42
CA ASN A 16 1.66 -1.07 14.57
C ASN A 16 3.13 -0.99 14.15
N ASN A 17 3.49 -1.57 13.01
CA ASN A 17 4.85 -1.54 12.51
C ASN A 17 5.28 -0.14 12.08
N ILE A 18 4.37 0.65 11.53
CA ILE A 18 4.64 2.04 11.18
C ILE A 18 5.01 2.84 12.42
N GLU A 19 4.26 2.67 13.52
CA GLU A 19 4.59 3.34 14.77
C GLU A 19 5.94 2.89 15.34
N LYS A 20 6.26 1.61 15.23
CA LYS A 20 7.58 1.10 15.65
C LYS A 20 8.71 1.73 14.83
N GLN A 21 8.54 1.82 13.52
CA GLN A 21 9.56 2.42 12.65
C GLN A 21 9.73 3.91 12.94
N ARG A 22 8.61 4.60 13.18
CA ARG A 22 8.64 6.02 13.54
C ARG A 22 9.51 6.22 14.79
N ILE A 23 9.24 5.42 15.82
CA ILE A 23 9.97 5.52 17.09
C ILE A 23 11.45 5.20 16.89
N ARG A 24 11.78 4.19 16.11
CA ARG A 24 13.17 3.84 15.79
C ARG A 24 13.92 4.98 15.12
N LYS A 25 13.21 5.80 14.35
CA LYS A 25 13.80 6.93 13.65
C LYS A 25 13.76 8.22 14.47
N ASN A 26 13.37 8.12 15.73
CA ASN A 26 13.26 9.26 16.65
C ASN A 26 12.36 10.36 16.12
N MET A 27 11.29 9.99 15.45
CA MET A 27 10.31 10.93 14.92
C MET A 27 9.10 10.99 15.84
N ILE A 28 8.63 12.18 16.14
CA ILE A 28 7.30 12.32 16.76
C ILE A 28 6.25 12.15 15.66
N GLN A 29 5.00 11.91 16.06
CA GLN A 29 3.94 11.70 15.07
C GLN A 29 3.81 12.86 14.09
N ALA A 30 3.96 14.10 14.60
CA ALA A 30 3.87 15.27 13.73
C ALA A 30 4.95 15.28 12.63
N ASP A 31 6.16 14.82 12.95
CA ASP A 31 7.21 14.72 11.94
C ASP A 31 6.80 13.78 10.81
N LEU A 32 6.23 12.65 11.19
CA LEU A 32 5.85 11.64 10.21
C LEU A 32 4.68 12.11 9.34
N TYR A 33 3.57 12.55 9.96
CA TYR A 33 2.41 12.89 9.14
C TYR A 33 2.67 14.13 8.28
N LYS A 34 3.46 15.08 8.76
CA LYS A 34 3.83 16.25 7.94
C LYS A 34 4.70 15.83 6.75
N ALA A 35 5.68 14.96 6.99
CA ALA A 35 6.52 14.45 5.91
C ALA A 35 5.70 13.65 4.90
N ALA A 36 4.67 12.96 5.35
CA ALA A 36 3.78 12.21 4.49
C ALA A 36 2.71 13.08 3.80
N GLY A 37 2.64 14.37 4.15
CA GLY A 37 1.60 15.24 3.60
C GLY A 37 0.21 14.91 4.10
N MET A 38 0.11 14.38 5.32
CA MET A 38 -1.15 14.03 5.94
C MET A 38 -1.49 15.03 7.05
N SER A 39 -2.77 15.16 7.36
CA SER A 39 -3.21 15.95 8.50
C SER A 39 -3.05 15.16 9.79
N ALA A 40 -3.04 15.85 10.92
CA ALA A 40 -3.01 15.21 12.23
C ALA A 40 -4.21 14.27 12.41
N SER A 41 -5.40 14.73 12.04
CA SER A 41 -6.61 13.91 12.13
C SER A 41 -6.56 12.71 11.19
N GLY A 42 -6.01 12.89 9.99
CA GLY A 42 -5.85 11.79 9.04
C GLY A 42 -4.98 10.69 9.58
N TYR A 43 -3.85 11.06 10.16
CA TYR A 43 -2.94 10.08 10.76
C TYR A 43 -3.56 9.41 11.99
N ALA A 44 -4.22 10.20 12.85
CA ALA A 44 -4.89 9.65 14.02
C ALA A 44 -6.00 8.66 13.62
N ASN A 45 -6.75 8.97 12.59
CA ASN A 45 -7.78 8.07 12.07
C ASN A 45 -7.19 6.78 11.52
N PHE A 46 -6.04 6.87 10.84
CA PHE A 46 -5.33 5.68 10.37
C PHE A 46 -4.98 4.76 11.53
N LEU A 47 -4.42 5.32 12.61
CA LEU A 47 -4.02 4.50 13.76
C LEU A 47 -5.24 3.94 14.49
N LYS A 48 -6.31 4.72 14.60
CA LYS A 48 -7.52 4.31 15.31
C LYS A 48 -8.28 3.25 14.54
N ASN A 49 -8.51 3.47 13.26
CA ASN A 49 -9.36 2.63 12.43
C ASN A 49 -8.59 1.49 11.74
N LYS A 50 -7.27 1.53 11.81
CA LYS A 50 -6.41 0.56 11.13
C LYS A 50 -6.71 0.51 9.64
N ASN A 51 -6.95 1.68 9.05
CA ASN A 51 -7.32 1.78 7.64
C ASN A 51 -6.99 3.16 7.09
N CYS A 52 -6.58 3.19 5.84
CA CYS A 52 -6.38 4.43 5.09
C CYS A 52 -6.32 4.08 3.60
N SER A 53 -6.32 5.09 2.75
CA SER A 53 -6.18 4.84 1.32
C SER A 53 -4.80 4.26 1.01
N PHE A 54 -4.70 3.53 -0.09
CA PHE A 54 -3.42 3.00 -0.53
C PHE A 54 -2.42 4.12 -0.81
N GLU A 55 -2.90 5.24 -1.35
CA GLU A 55 -2.04 6.41 -1.58
C GLU A 55 -1.43 6.91 -0.28
N ASN A 56 -2.21 6.96 0.80
CA ASN A 56 -1.68 7.36 2.10
C ASN A 56 -0.66 6.35 2.63
N ILE A 57 -0.86 5.06 2.38
CA ILE A 57 0.14 4.05 2.71
C ILE A 57 1.46 4.35 2.01
N LEU A 58 1.41 4.67 0.72
CA LEU A 58 2.61 5.02 -0.03
C LEU A 58 3.28 6.27 0.53
N LYS A 59 2.50 7.29 0.86
CA LYS A 59 3.04 8.53 1.46
C LYS A 59 3.77 8.24 2.77
N ILE A 60 3.22 7.38 3.61
CA ILE A 60 3.85 6.99 4.87
C ILE A 60 5.16 6.25 4.61
N LEU A 61 5.17 5.32 3.67
CA LEU A 61 6.37 4.56 3.34
C LEU A 61 7.48 5.46 2.79
N PHE A 62 7.13 6.42 1.94
CA PHE A 62 8.11 7.41 1.47
C PHE A 62 8.66 8.24 2.62
N ALA A 63 7.79 8.68 3.53
CA ALA A 63 8.19 9.51 4.67
C ALA A 63 9.14 8.76 5.60
N LEU A 64 9.01 7.45 5.72
CA LEU A 64 9.87 6.60 6.53
C LEU A 64 11.07 6.03 5.77
N ASP A 65 11.23 6.44 4.50
CA ASP A 65 12.32 5.95 3.66
C ASP A 65 12.29 4.44 3.48
N MET A 66 11.10 3.88 3.32
CA MET A 66 10.89 2.44 3.14
C MET A 66 10.54 2.12 1.69
N THR A 67 11.32 2.66 0.76
CA THR A 67 11.03 2.53 -0.68
C THR A 67 11.21 1.12 -1.21
N SER A 68 12.05 0.31 -0.57
CA SER A 68 12.24 -1.08 -0.99
C SER A 68 10.95 -1.89 -0.88
N ASN A 69 10.10 -1.56 0.08
CA ASN A 69 8.82 -2.23 0.24
C ASN A 69 7.89 -1.90 -0.94
N ILE A 70 7.96 -0.67 -1.42
CA ILE A 70 7.19 -0.25 -2.59
C ILE A 70 7.70 -0.94 -3.84
N GLU A 71 9.02 -1.01 -3.99
CA GLU A 71 9.63 -1.72 -5.12
C GLU A 71 9.20 -3.19 -5.17
N ALA A 72 9.13 -3.84 -4.00
CA ALA A 72 8.68 -5.21 -3.92
C ALA A 72 7.25 -5.37 -4.43
N LEU A 73 6.36 -4.43 -4.09
CA LEU A 73 5.00 -4.43 -4.61
C LEU A 73 4.95 -4.25 -6.12
N LEU A 74 5.78 -3.35 -6.64
CA LEU A 74 5.81 -3.07 -8.07
C LEU A 74 6.46 -4.19 -8.87
N SER A 75 7.33 -4.97 -8.23
CA SER A 75 8.09 -6.04 -8.88
C SER A 75 7.39 -7.39 -8.83
N ILE A 76 6.18 -7.44 -8.29
CA ILE A 76 5.43 -8.69 -8.20
C ILE A 76 5.30 -9.28 -9.61
N ASP A 77 5.75 -10.53 -9.75
CA ASP A 77 5.63 -11.29 -10.99
C ASP A 77 6.24 -10.58 -12.20
N GLU A 78 7.37 -9.88 -11.99
CA GLU A 78 7.98 -9.10 -13.05
C GLU A 78 8.32 -9.95 -14.28
N PHE A 79 8.77 -11.19 -14.08
CA PHE A 79 9.15 -12.08 -15.19
C PHE A 79 7.96 -12.85 -15.75
N ASP A 80 7.02 -13.22 -14.92
CA ASP A 80 5.82 -13.91 -15.35
C ASP A 80 4.78 -12.95 -15.89
N SER A 81 4.88 -11.69 -15.52
CA SER A 81 3.87 -10.69 -15.78
C SER A 81 3.69 -10.35 -17.26
N LEU A 82 4.73 -10.52 -18.07
CA LEU A 82 4.62 -10.19 -19.51
C LEU A 82 3.54 -11.02 -20.19
N ASP A 83 3.53 -12.32 -19.93
CA ASP A 83 2.51 -13.20 -20.49
C ASP A 83 1.14 -12.97 -19.85
N GLU A 84 1.12 -12.72 -18.54
CA GLU A 84 -0.12 -12.42 -17.84
C GLU A 84 -0.74 -11.11 -18.30
N ILE A 85 0.06 -10.08 -18.51
CA ILE A 85 -0.43 -8.81 -19.03
C ILE A 85 -1.00 -8.97 -20.42
N ARG A 86 -0.36 -9.75 -21.28
CA ARG A 86 -0.88 -10.06 -22.61
C ARG A 86 -2.23 -10.74 -22.52
N ASN A 87 -2.35 -11.74 -21.66
CA ASN A 87 -3.60 -12.46 -21.46
C ASN A 87 -4.71 -11.55 -20.98
N ILE A 88 -4.42 -10.66 -20.04
CA ILE A 88 -5.38 -9.70 -19.54
C ILE A 88 -5.84 -8.75 -20.65
N LYS A 89 -4.90 -8.24 -21.44
CA LYS A 89 -5.22 -7.36 -22.57
C LYS A 89 -6.09 -8.06 -23.61
N GLU A 90 -5.77 -9.28 -23.94
CA GLU A 90 -6.57 -10.06 -24.87
C GLU A 90 -7.99 -10.28 -24.37
N LYS A 91 -8.13 -10.62 -23.10
CA LYS A 91 -9.44 -10.79 -22.47
C LYS A 91 -10.24 -9.50 -22.50
N LYS A 92 -9.63 -8.38 -22.23
CA LYS A 92 -10.28 -7.07 -22.29
C LYS A 92 -10.73 -6.74 -23.70
N GLN A 93 -9.91 -7.01 -24.71
CA GLN A 93 -10.27 -6.78 -26.10
C GLN A 93 -11.45 -7.65 -26.52
N ARG A 94 -11.46 -8.91 -26.11
CA ARG A 94 -12.57 -9.82 -26.40
C ARG A 94 -13.87 -9.32 -25.74
N ARG A 95 -13.79 -8.79 -24.54
CA ARG A 95 -14.96 -8.23 -23.85
C ARG A 95 -15.52 -7.02 -24.58
N ARG A 96 -14.64 -6.15 -25.10
CA ARG A 96 -15.07 -4.99 -25.90
C ARG A 96 -15.80 -5.40 -27.14
N VAL A 97 -15.27 -6.38 -27.86
CA VAL A 97 -15.92 -6.88 -29.06
C VAL A 97 -17.31 -7.43 -28.76
N ARG A 98 -17.48 -8.13 -27.63
CA ARG A 98 -18.77 -8.66 -27.23
C ARG A 98 -19.76 -7.55 -26.88
N LYS A 99 -19.29 -6.48 -26.25
CA LYS A 99 -20.16 -5.35 -25.89
C LYS A 99 -20.65 -4.57 -27.10
N ASP A 100 -19.88 -4.54 -28.14
CA ASP A 100 -20.21 -3.81 -29.35
C ASP A 100 -21.24 -4.51 -30.22
N LYS A 101 -21.63 -5.71 -29.85
CA LYS A 101 -22.68 -6.46 -30.52
C LYS A 101 -24.00 -6.24 -29.78
#